data_c8cc99c1f13689a142a11d456de77643
#
_entry.id   c8cc99c1f13689a142a11d456de77643
#
_cell.length_a   1.000
_cell.length_b   1.000
_cell.length_c   1.000
_cell.angle_alpha   90.00
_cell.angle_beta   90.00
_cell.angle_gamma   90.00
#
_symmetry.space_group_name_H-M   'P 1'
#
loop_
_entity.id
_entity.type
_entity.pdbx_description
1 polymer ?
#
loop_
_entity_poly.entity_id
_entity_poly.type
_entity_poly.pdbx_seq_one_letter_code
_entity_poly.pdbx_strand_id
1 'polypeptide(L)'
;MIKPITFPGQKVPAIAHGAIFQRLLRDGKLYGCGISKSGSTLNIGAGLFVEAGRLIEILTTETVSVTGTSGYARIKGTIDSSKASTASSFAQFAWTVDYAASLTGFSALTQGAVNEGGAATYEMELCVVALGSSGITDIVRGFADAATIITAD
;
A
#
# COMPACT_ATOMS: atom_id res chain seq x y z
N MET A 1 -20.08 27.89 -4.98
CA MET A 1 -18.79 28.50 -5.40
C MET A 1 -17.94 27.46 -6.09
N ILE A 2 -17.36 27.79 -7.22
CA ILE A 2 -16.46 26.89 -7.96
C ILE A 2 -15.03 27.34 -7.71
N LYS A 3 -14.15 26.40 -7.33
CA LYS A 3 -12.75 26.68 -7.05
C LYS A 3 -11.87 25.85 -7.99
N PRO A 4 -11.04 26.48 -8.84
CA PRO A 4 -10.02 25.73 -9.57
C PRO A 4 -8.95 25.23 -8.60
N ILE A 5 -8.48 24.01 -8.79
CA ILE A 5 -7.41 23.42 -7.99
C ILE A 5 -6.10 23.28 -8.77
N THR A 6 -6.12 23.63 -10.04
CA THR A 6 -4.92 23.62 -10.89
C THR A 6 -4.81 24.94 -11.64
N PHE A 7 -3.83 25.77 -11.29
CA PHE A 7 -3.48 26.97 -12.01
C PHE A 7 -1.97 27.24 -11.87
N PRO A 8 -1.36 28.06 -12.72
CA PRO A 8 0.08 28.31 -12.66
C PRO A 8 0.55 28.73 -11.26
N GLY A 9 1.58 28.07 -10.77
CA GLY A 9 2.17 28.33 -9.45
C GLY A 9 1.46 27.68 -8.27
N GLN A 10 0.33 27.02 -8.47
CA GLN A 10 -0.36 26.29 -7.39
C GLN A 10 0.22 24.89 -7.20
N LYS A 11 0.42 24.50 -5.93
CA LYS A 11 0.71 23.10 -5.59
C LYS A 11 -0.57 22.28 -5.71
N VAL A 12 -0.52 21.21 -6.47
CA VAL A 12 -1.66 20.29 -6.61
C VAL A 12 -1.73 19.38 -5.37
N PRO A 13 -2.85 19.32 -4.65
CA PRO A 13 -2.97 18.46 -3.47
C PRO A 13 -2.88 16.98 -3.82
N ALA A 14 -2.36 16.17 -2.90
CA ALA A 14 -2.28 14.72 -3.06
C ALA A 14 -3.64 14.08 -3.35
N ILE A 15 -4.70 14.62 -2.75
CA ILE A 15 -6.08 14.14 -2.98
C ILE A 15 -6.53 14.34 -4.44
N ALA A 16 -6.12 15.42 -5.09
CA ALA A 16 -6.45 15.68 -6.49
C ALA A 16 -5.69 14.73 -7.42
N HIS A 17 -4.39 14.51 -7.19
CA HIS A 17 -3.60 13.51 -7.89
C HIS A 17 -4.20 12.11 -7.70
N GLY A 18 -4.50 11.73 -6.47
CA GLY A 18 -5.09 10.45 -6.14
C GLY A 18 -6.41 10.20 -6.86
N ALA A 19 -7.28 11.21 -6.90
CA ALA A 19 -8.57 11.09 -7.57
C ALA A 19 -8.44 10.80 -9.08
N ILE A 20 -7.42 11.35 -9.73
CA ILE A 20 -7.14 11.10 -11.15
C ILE A 20 -6.49 9.72 -11.33
N PHE A 21 -5.38 9.46 -10.65
CA PHE A 21 -4.60 8.24 -10.86
C PHE A 21 -5.30 6.99 -10.37
N GLN A 22 -6.15 7.07 -9.35
CA GLN A 22 -6.95 5.94 -8.87
C GLN A 22 -7.90 5.41 -9.95
N ARG A 23 -8.31 6.25 -10.88
CA ARG A 23 -9.16 5.87 -12.03
C ARG A 23 -8.37 5.33 -13.22
N LEU A 24 -7.06 5.54 -13.24
CA LEU A 24 -6.19 5.14 -14.34
C LEU A 24 -5.32 3.93 -14.01
N LEU A 25 -4.92 3.79 -12.74
CA LEU A 25 -3.98 2.77 -12.28
C LEU A 25 -4.56 1.96 -11.14
N ARG A 26 -4.36 0.66 -11.20
CA ARG A 26 -4.55 -0.23 -10.06
C ARG A 26 -3.36 -0.11 -9.13
N ASP A 27 -3.60 -0.41 -7.84
CA ASP A 27 -2.56 -0.46 -6.83
C ASP A 27 -1.46 -1.44 -7.23
N GLY A 28 -0.23 -1.08 -6.96
CA GLY A 28 0.91 -1.94 -7.23
C GLY A 28 2.22 -1.19 -7.37
N LYS A 29 3.30 -1.92 -7.58
CA LYS A 29 4.63 -1.35 -7.74
C LYS A 29 4.83 -0.79 -9.15
N LEU A 30 5.56 0.30 -9.24
CA LEU A 30 5.99 0.90 -10.50
C LEU A 30 7.43 0.51 -10.83
N TYR A 31 8.33 0.58 -9.85
CA TYR A 31 9.70 0.05 -9.96
C TYR A 31 10.28 -0.21 -8.58
N GLY A 32 11.31 -1.04 -8.52
CA GLY A 32 11.94 -1.42 -7.26
C GLY A 32 11.00 -2.19 -6.34
N CYS A 33 10.96 -1.86 -5.08
CA CYS A 33 10.12 -2.49 -4.06
C CYS A 33 10.31 -4.01 -3.97
N GLY A 34 11.53 -4.49 -4.20
CA GLY A 34 11.82 -5.92 -4.10
C GLY A 34 11.58 -6.44 -2.69
N ILE A 35 10.88 -7.56 -2.56
CA ILE A 35 10.61 -8.16 -1.27
C ILE A 35 11.49 -9.36 -1.02
N SER A 36 11.95 -9.47 0.23
CA SER A 36 12.73 -10.61 0.72
C SER A 36 12.37 -10.87 2.18
N LYS A 37 12.77 -12.03 2.68
CA LYS A 37 12.47 -12.45 4.04
C LYS A 37 13.74 -12.76 4.81
N SER A 38 13.71 -12.51 6.12
CA SER A 38 14.76 -12.88 7.05
C SER A 38 14.13 -13.21 8.40
N GLY A 39 14.10 -14.49 8.76
CA GLY A 39 13.39 -14.93 9.97
C GLY A 39 11.92 -14.54 9.94
N SER A 40 11.50 -13.78 10.94
CA SER A 40 10.11 -13.26 11.04
C SER A 40 9.95 -11.86 10.47
N THR A 41 10.92 -11.38 9.68
CA THR A 41 10.91 -10.04 9.10
C THR A 41 10.78 -10.11 7.58
N LEU A 42 9.86 -9.31 7.05
CA LEU A 42 9.79 -9.03 5.63
C LEU A 42 10.53 -7.73 5.34
N ASN A 43 11.38 -7.74 4.32
CA ASN A 43 12.09 -6.55 3.87
C ASN A 43 11.50 -6.08 2.54
N ILE A 44 11.28 -4.78 2.42
CA ILE A 44 10.76 -4.13 1.22
C ILE A 44 11.80 -3.13 0.77
N GLY A 45 12.40 -3.37 -0.39
CA GLY A 45 13.47 -2.53 -0.92
C GLY A 45 12.97 -1.17 -1.40
N ALA A 46 13.92 -0.25 -1.63
CA ALA A 46 13.65 1.06 -2.19
C ALA A 46 12.92 0.95 -3.53
N GLY A 47 12.05 1.90 -3.81
CA GLY A 47 11.28 1.92 -5.04
C GLY A 47 10.08 2.87 -4.98
N LEU A 48 9.19 2.71 -5.93
CA LEU A 48 7.99 3.52 -6.07
C LEU A 48 6.79 2.62 -6.31
N PHE A 49 5.70 2.87 -5.60
CA PHE A 49 4.43 2.18 -5.80
C PHE A 49 3.26 3.16 -5.78
N VAL A 50 2.12 2.72 -6.26
CA VAL A 50 0.87 3.48 -6.24
C VAL A 50 -0.15 2.77 -5.37
N GLU A 51 -0.79 3.52 -4.49
CA GLU A 51 -1.90 3.06 -3.65
C GLU A 51 -3.01 4.10 -3.64
N ALA A 52 -4.21 3.71 -4.02
CA ALA A 52 -5.36 4.63 -4.18
C ALA A 52 -5.01 5.84 -5.08
N GLY A 53 -4.23 5.61 -6.13
CA GLY A 53 -3.76 6.66 -7.04
C GLY A 53 -2.67 7.58 -6.46
N ARG A 54 -2.24 7.36 -5.23
CA ARG A 54 -1.17 8.15 -4.60
C ARG A 54 0.18 7.49 -4.83
N LEU A 55 1.16 8.27 -5.24
CA LEU A 55 2.53 7.80 -5.42
C LEU A 55 3.24 7.78 -4.07
N ILE A 56 3.79 6.63 -3.71
CA ILE A 56 4.51 6.43 -2.45
C ILE A 56 5.92 5.94 -2.77
N GLU A 57 6.92 6.66 -2.30
CA GLU A 57 8.32 6.34 -2.52
C GLU A 57 8.93 5.73 -1.26
N ILE A 58 9.61 4.60 -1.43
CA ILE A 58 10.45 3.99 -0.40
C ILE A 58 11.88 4.40 -0.68
N LEU A 59 12.44 5.23 0.18
CA LEU A 59 13.79 5.76 0.00
C LEU A 59 14.88 4.76 0.43
N THR A 60 14.60 4.02 1.51
CA THR A 60 15.51 2.99 2.04
C THR A 60 14.67 1.76 2.40
N THR A 61 15.31 0.61 2.51
CA THR A 61 14.62 -0.64 2.85
C THR A 61 13.75 -0.49 4.09
N GLU A 62 12.48 -0.82 3.95
CA GLU A 62 11.51 -0.91 5.03
C GLU A 62 11.44 -2.34 5.55
N THR A 63 11.12 -2.49 6.82
CA THR A 63 10.97 -3.81 7.46
C THR A 63 9.61 -3.94 8.13
N VAL A 64 8.99 -5.11 7.97
CA VAL A 64 7.73 -5.44 8.64
C VAL A 64 7.90 -6.75 9.37
N SER A 65 7.70 -6.73 10.68
CA SER A 65 7.78 -7.93 11.51
C SER A 65 6.43 -8.64 11.55
N VAL A 66 6.47 -9.96 11.44
CA VAL A 66 5.30 -10.83 11.59
C VAL A 66 5.48 -11.73 12.81
N THR A 67 4.37 -12.20 13.36
CA THR A 67 4.35 -13.11 14.51
C THR A 67 3.63 -14.41 14.14
N GLY A 68 3.81 -15.44 14.96
CA GLY A 68 3.16 -16.73 14.76
C GLY A 68 4.07 -17.77 14.11
N THR A 69 3.63 -19.01 14.23
CA THR A 69 4.40 -20.20 13.82
C THR A 69 3.64 -21.09 12.86
N SER A 70 2.46 -20.68 12.43
CA SER A 70 1.62 -21.40 11.48
C SER A 70 0.67 -20.46 10.76
N GLY A 71 0.04 -20.93 9.69
CA GLY A 71 -0.89 -20.12 8.89
C GLY A 71 -0.16 -19.11 8.00
N TYR A 72 -0.81 -17.96 7.80
CA TYR A 72 -0.37 -16.97 6.83
C TYR A 72 -0.47 -15.58 7.43
N ALA A 73 0.39 -14.67 6.95
CA ALA A 73 0.32 -13.25 7.23
C ALA A 73 0.17 -12.47 5.92
N ARG A 74 -0.74 -11.51 5.91
CA ARG A 74 -0.91 -10.58 4.79
C ARG A 74 -0.37 -9.22 5.20
N ILE A 75 0.65 -8.76 4.52
CA ILE A 75 1.23 -7.43 4.72
C ILE A 75 0.48 -6.45 3.84
N LYS A 76 0.04 -5.33 4.41
CA LYS A 76 -0.76 -4.31 3.75
C LYS A 76 -0.11 -2.95 3.90
N GLY A 77 -0.27 -2.11 2.86
CA GLY A 77 -0.14 -0.67 3.00
C GLY A 77 -1.49 -0.08 3.38
N THR A 78 -1.52 0.75 4.41
CA THR A 78 -2.77 1.36 4.90
C THR A 78 -2.65 2.87 4.86
N ILE A 79 -3.56 3.53 4.14
CA ILE A 79 -3.69 4.98 4.11
C ILE A 79 -4.84 5.38 5.03
N ASP A 80 -4.55 6.26 5.98
CA ASP A 80 -5.54 6.86 6.88
C ASP A 80 -5.57 8.37 6.65
N SER A 81 -6.57 8.84 5.92
CA SER A 81 -6.69 10.25 5.54
C SER A 81 -7.10 11.17 6.70
N SER A 82 -7.44 10.62 7.86
CA SER A 82 -7.71 11.42 9.06
C SER A 82 -6.45 12.00 9.69
N LYS A 83 -5.27 11.43 9.36
CA LYS A 83 -3.99 11.87 9.90
C LYS A 83 -3.36 12.94 9.02
N ALA A 84 -2.71 13.91 9.67
CA ALA A 84 -1.98 14.96 8.96
C ALA A 84 -0.53 14.51 8.72
N SER A 85 -0.08 14.63 7.47
CA SER A 85 1.32 14.44 7.12
C SER A 85 2.06 15.77 7.10
N THR A 86 3.35 15.73 7.44
CA THR A 86 4.25 16.88 7.38
C THR A 86 5.31 16.67 6.29
N ALA A 87 6.15 17.66 6.05
CA ALA A 87 7.25 17.55 5.09
C ALA A 87 8.29 16.47 5.47
N SER A 88 8.36 16.11 6.75
CA SER A 88 9.32 15.12 7.28
C SER A 88 8.66 13.81 7.72
N SER A 89 7.33 13.71 7.67
CA SER A 89 6.61 12.52 8.14
C SER A 89 5.35 12.28 7.31
N PHE A 90 5.28 11.09 6.71
CA PHE A 90 4.09 10.62 6.00
C PHE A 90 3.18 9.86 6.98
N ALA A 91 2.54 10.60 7.89
CA ALA A 91 1.72 10.02 8.96
C ALA A 91 0.45 9.31 8.47
N GLN A 92 -0.01 9.59 7.25
CA GLN A 92 -1.18 8.93 6.66
C GLN A 92 -0.93 7.48 6.25
N PHE A 93 0.32 7.07 6.09
CA PHE A 93 0.67 5.73 5.63
C PHE A 93 1.29 4.89 6.75
N ALA A 94 0.92 3.61 6.82
CA ALA A 94 1.55 2.63 7.70
C ALA A 94 1.50 1.23 7.06
N TRP A 95 2.52 0.42 7.35
CA TRP A 95 2.46 -1.01 7.09
C TRP A 95 1.64 -1.67 8.19
N THR A 96 0.69 -2.52 7.79
CA THR A 96 -0.16 -3.30 8.72
C THR A 96 -0.15 -4.77 8.34
N VAL A 97 -0.52 -5.64 9.27
CA VAL A 97 -0.48 -7.09 9.07
C VAL A 97 -1.78 -7.73 9.53
N ASP A 98 -2.35 -8.57 8.68
CA ASP A 98 -3.45 -9.46 9.02
C ASP A 98 -2.95 -10.91 9.07
N TYR A 99 -3.62 -11.74 9.84
CA TYR A 99 -3.30 -13.16 9.98
C TYR A 99 -4.52 -14.01 9.65
N ALA A 100 -4.29 -15.17 9.03
CA ALA A 100 -5.33 -16.14 8.73
C ALA A 100 -4.76 -17.57 8.76
N ALA A 101 -5.59 -18.54 9.09
CA ALA A 101 -5.19 -19.95 9.08
C ALA A 101 -5.10 -20.52 7.66
N SER A 102 -5.77 -19.90 6.69
CA SER A 102 -5.77 -20.31 5.28
C SER A 102 -5.67 -19.10 4.37
N LEU A 103 -5.25 -19.31 3.12
CA LEU A 103 -5.13 -18.24 2.12
C LEU A 103 -6.46 -17.56 1.79
N THR A 104 -7.57 -18.24 1.99
CA THR A 104 -8.91 -17.70 1.75
C THR A 104 -9.56 -17.10 2.99
N GLY A 105 -8.88 -17.16 4.15
CA GLY A 105 -9.42 -16.74 5.44
C GLY A 105 -9.23 -15.25 5.76
N PHE A 106 -8.55 -14.49 4.91
CA PHE A 106 -8.36 -13.05 5.14
C PHE A 106 -9.66 -12.27 4.91
N SER A 107 -9.91 -11.29 5.76
CA SER A 107 -11.01 -10.35 5.57
C SER A 107 -10.81 -9.53 4.29
N ALA A 108 -11.91 -9.07 3.70
CA ALA A 108 -11.84 -8.15 2.57
C ALA A 108 -11.06 -6.88 2.95
N LEU A 109 -10.32 -6.33 1.99
CA LEU A 109 -9.62 -5.06 2.19
C LEU A 109 -10.63 -3.93 2.38
N THR A 110 -10.36 -3.05 3.34
CA THR A 110 -11.12 -1.80 3.49
C THR A 110 -10.60 -0.81 2.46
N GLN A 111 -11.46 -0.36 1.55
CA GLN A 111 -11.06 0.56 0.49
C GLN A 111 -11.98 1.77 0.46
N GLY A 112 -11.87 2.61 1.49
CA GLY A 112 -12.65 3.82 1.63
C GLY A 112 -12.21 4.93 0.68
N ALA A 113 -13.04 5.96 0.57
CA ALA A 113 -12.88 7.06 -0.38
C ALA A 113 -11.86 8.11 0.12
N VAL A 114 -10.59 7.76 0.16
CA VAL A 114 -9.50 8.63 0.67
C VAL A 114 -9.21 9.85 -0.21
N ASN A 115 -9.71 9.87 -1.45
CA ASN A 115 -9.49 10.96 -2.41
C ASN A 115 -10.75 11.82 -2.64
N GLU A 116 -11.77 11.68 -1.81
CA GLU A 116 -13.03 12.44 -1.95
C GLU A 116 -13.26 13.47 -0.84
N GLY A 117 -12.26 13.68 0.00
CA GLY A 117 -12.37 14.51 1.20
C GLY A 117 -12.97 13.74 2.37
N GLY A 118 -12.71 14.21 3.59
CA GLY A 118 -13.13 13.53 4.81
C GLY A 118 -12.18 12.44 5.26
N ALA A 119 -12.49 11.84 6.40
CA ALA A 119 -11.70 10.78 7.01
C ALA A 119 -12.11 9.42 6.45
N ALA A 120 -11.13 8.68 5.92
CA ALA A 120 -11.33 7.34 5.39
C ALA A 120 -10.05 6.52 5.51
N THR A 121 -10.18 5.20 5.43
CA THR A 121 -9.08 4.25 5.42
C THR A 121 -9.09 3.47 4.12
N TYR A 122 -7.92 3.29 3.53
CA TYR A 122 -7.72 2.49 2.31
C TYR A 122 -6.57 1.52 2.52
N GLU A 123 -6.79 0.25 2.19
CA GLU A 123 -5.82 -0.82 2.33
C GLU A 123 -5.46 -1.40 0.96
N MET A 124 -4.17 -1.71 0.79
CA MET A 124 -3.64 -2.43 -0.38
C MET A 124 -2.85 -3.64 0.11
N GLU A 125 -3.05 -4.81 -0.50
CA GLU A 125 -2.21 -5.96 -0.22
C GLU A 125 -0.82 -5.75 -0.86
N LEU A 126 0.23 -5.84 -0.04
CA LEU A 126 1.60 -5.88 -0.52
C LEU A 126 1.98 -7.31 -0.92
N CYS A 127 1.87 -8.22 0.03
CA CYS A 127 2.19 -9.64 -0.17
C CYS A 127 1.52 -10.51 0.89
N VAL A 128 1.55 -11.82 0.66
CA VAL A 128 1.14 -12.83 1.64
C VAL A 128 2.30 -13.79 1.84
N VAL A 129 2.61 -14.08 3.09
CA VAL A 129 3.69 -15.00 3.49
C VAL A 129 3.12 -16.18 4.28
N ALA A 130 3.75 -17.34 4.12
CA ALA A 130 3.47 -18.51 4.94
C ALA A 130 4.37 -18.49 6.19
N LEU A 131 3.83 -18.91 7.32
CA LEU A 131 4.50 -18.91 8.62
C LEU A 131 4.83 -20.34 9.06
N GLY A 132 5.97 -20.51 9.67
CA GLY A 132 6.43 -21.74 10.26
C GLY A 132 7.15 -21.52 11.59
N SER A 133 7.73 -22.56 12.16
CA SER A 133 8.39 -22.51 13.47
C SER A 133 9.58 -21.56 13.53
N SER A 134 10.22 -21.27 12.41
CA SER A 134 11.37 -20.35 12.31
C SER A 134 11.04 -19.00 11.68
N GLY A 135 9.77 -18.66 11.55
CA GLY A 135 9.31 -17.41 10.98
C GLY A 135 8.69 -17.58 9.59
N ILE A 136 8.97 -16.68 8.68
CA ILE A 136 8.45 -16.72 7.31
C ILE A 136 9.13 -17.86 6.55
N THR A 137 8.33 -18.80 6.06
CA THR A 137 8.84 -19.95 5.28
C THR A 137 8.81 -19.70 3.79
N ASP A 138 7.84 -18.91 3.30
CA ASP A 138 7.67 -18.64 1.87
C ASP A 138 6.91 -17.32 1.66
N ILE A 139 7.16 -16.68 0.52
CA ILE A 139 6.35 -15.56 0.02
C ILE A 139 5.35 -16.17 -0.97
N VAL A 140 4.11 -16.32 -0.54
CA VAL A 140 3.08 -17.05 -1.30
C VAL A 140 2.51 -16.19 -2.43
N ARG A 141 2.28 -14.90 -2.15
CA ARG A 141 1.89 -13.91 -3.14
C ARG A 141 2.82 -12.71 -3.02
N GLY A 142 3.48 -12.35 -4.12
CA GLY A 142 4.39 -11.22 -4.17
C GLY A 142 3.67 -9.89 -4.41
N PHE A 143 4.45 -8.81 -4.40
CA PHE A 143 3.95 -7.47 -4.71
C PHE A 143 3.65 -7.37 -6.19
N ALA A 144 2.38 -7.16 -6.54
CA ALA A 144 1.93 -7.04 -7.91
C ALA A 144 2.40 -5.72 -8.54
N ASP A 145 2.61 -5.74 -9.86
CA ASP A 145 2.87 -4.51 -10.62
C ASP A 145 1.57 -3.67 -10.73
N ALA A 146 1.74 -2.35 -10.71
CA ALA A 146 0.65 -1.44 -11.06
C ALA A 146 0.25 -1.67 -12.52
N ALA A 147 -1.05 -1.71 -12.77
CA ALA A 147 -1.58 -1.92 -14.10
C ALA A 147 -2.59 -0.83 -14.43
N THR A 148 -2.76 -0.52 -15.71
CA THR A 148 -3.80 0.39 -16.15
C THR A 148 -5.18 -0.25 -15.96
N ILE A 149 -6.14 0.51 -15.48
CA ILE A 149 -7.53 0.08 -15.35
C ILE A 149 -8.21 0.09 -16.73
N ILE A 150 -7.80 1.01 -17.60
CA ILE A 150 -8.33 1.13 -18.94
C ILE A 150 -7.62 0.08 -19.82
N THR A 151 -8.37 -0.93 -20.24
CA THR A 151 -7.89 -1.89 -21.21
C THR A 151 -8.38 -1.47 -22.58
N ALA A 152 -7.47 -1.46 -23.57
CA ALA A 152 -7.86 -1.28 -24.96
C ALA A 152 -8.52 -2.57 -25.45
N ASP A 153 -9.70 -2.44 -26.00
CA ASP A 153 -10.39 -3.54 -26.68
C ASP A 153 -9.90 -3.67 -28.12
#